data_b4f021c45bfc020bb2a33d8c4a1b25d6
#
_entry.id   b4f021c45bfc020bb2a33d8c4a1b25d6
#
_cell.length_a   1.000
_cell.length_b   1.000
_cell.length_c   1.000
_cell.angle_alpha   90.00
_cell.angle_beta   90.00
_cell.angle_gamma   90.00
#
_symmetry.space_group_name_H-M   'P 1'
#
loop_
_entity.id
_entity.type
_entity.pdbx_description
1 polymer ?
#
loop_
_entity_poly.entity_id
_entity_poly.type
_entity_poly.pdbx_seq_one_letter_code
_entity_poly.pdbx_strand_id
1 'polypeptide(L)'
;MTTPTSVRERAVPAPAGRRPERGARWRRVGLRLVALVVLLALWQLVIVLQLWSPVLVPSPAAVWRALLETSGTHDGVRGYQGHTLIEHLGISLRRIFIGAGAGVVAGLVVGVLMGTLPWVRVVLEPAVAFLRTLPPLAYFSLLIIWFGIDEAPKLWLLAIAAMPPVAVATASAVASAPTALVEAARAIGAGRGQVVTSVVLPSALPEILIGVRFAFGIAYSSVVAAETVNGLPGIGGLIRDAQRYNQSDTVILGLFAIGISGLLIDAGLRVLSDRLAPWRRHA
;
A
#
# COMPACT_ATOMS: atom_id res chain seq x y z
N MET A 1 66.94 29.40 -9.04
CA MET A 1 66.80 28.23 -8.12
C MET A 1 65.57 28.49 -7.25
N THR A 2 64.46 28.02 -7.63
CA THR A 2 63.19 28.16 -6.87
C THR A 2 62.75 26.76 -6.46
N THR A 3 62.76 26.51 -5.16
CA THR A 3 62.32 25.25 -4.53
C THR A 3 60.81 25.10 -4.58
N PRO A 4 60.26 23.92 -4.98
CA PRO A 4 58.82 23.69 -4.95
C PRO A 4 58.35 23.38 -3.54
N THR A 5 57.43 24.18 -3.05
CA THR A 5 56.75 24.01 -1.76
C THR A 5 55.77 22.82 -1.87
N SER A 6 56.08 21.72 -1.18
CA SER A 6 55.18 20.54 -1.12
C SER A 6 53.94 20.89 -0.27
N VAL A 7 52.81 21.00 -0.91
CA VAL A 7 51.49 21.05 -0.26
C VAL A 7 51.17 19.66 0.32
N ARG A 8 51.31 19.50 1.62
CA ARG A 8 50.83 18.31 2.35
C ARG A 8 49.32 18.32 2.33
N GLU A 9 48.77 17.46 1.50
CA GLU A 9 47.36 17.10 1.47
C GLU A 9 46.97 16.52 2.85
N ARG A 10 46.23 17.26 3.65
CA ARG A 10 45.67 16.77 4.92
C ARG A 10 44.58 15.73 4.54
N ALA A 11 44.88 14.46 4.79
CA ALA A 11 43.93 13.39 4.71
C ALA A 11 42.73 13.69 5.64
N VAL A 12 41.55 13.92 5.05
CA VAL A 12 40.32 14.06 5.80
C VAL A 12 39.98 12.68 6.39
N PRO A 13 39.87 12.58 7.74
CA PRO A 13 39.56 11.28 8.35
C PRO A 13 38.19 10.82 7.86
N ALA A 14 38.12 9.59 7.33
CA ALA A 14 36.88 8.96 6.93
C ALA A 14 35.90 8.93 8.13
N PRO A 15 34.61 9.27 7.93
CA PRO A 15 33.64 9.26 9.02
C PRO A 15 33.54 7.82 9.57
N ALA A 16 33.91 7.70 10.87
CA ALA A 16 33.84 6.44 11.59
C ALA A 16 32.40 5.92 11.50
N GLY A 17 32.20 4.82 10.77
CA GLY A 17 30.93 4.16 10.61
C GLY A 17 30.35 3.81 11.99
N ARG A 18 29.35 4.56 12.44
CA ARG A 18 28.61 4.27 13.67
C ARG A 18 27.91 2.92 13.48
N ARG A 19 28.51 1.86 14.05
CA ARG A 19 27.81 0.58 14.18
C ARG A 19 26.51 0.85 14.94
N PRO A 20 25.35 0.41 14.44
CA PRO A 20 24.10 0.59 15.18
C PRO A 20 24.24 -0.18 16.50
N GLU A 21 24.34 0.55 17.60
CA GLU A 21 24.46 0.00 18.94
C GLU A 21 23.24 -0.91 19.18
N ARG A 22 23.47 -2.17 19.52
CA ARG A 22 22.41 -3.13 19.88
C ARG A 22 21.43 -2.53 20.89
N GLY A 23 21.88 -1.68 21.81
CA GLY A 23 21.07 -0.94 22.77
C GLY A 23 20.05 0.01 22.14
N ALA A 24 20.35 0.65 20.99
CA ALA A 24 19.42 1.55 20.31
C ALA A 24 18.22 0.82 19.68
N ARG A 25 18.37 -0.46 19.33
CA ARG A 25 17.28 -1.30 18.82
C ARG A 25 16.33 -1.71 19.95
N TRP A 26 16.87 -2.17 21.08
CA TRP A 26 16.07 -2.54 22.25
C TRP A 26 15.33 -1.35 22.85
N ARG A 27 15.98 -0.17 22.90
CA ARG A 27 15.33 1.08 23.35
C ARG A 27 14.15 1.48 22.45
N ARG A 28 14.27 1.31 21.13
CA ARG A 28 13.16 1.57 20.19
C ARG A 28 12.01 0.57 20.36
N VAL A 29 12.31 -0.70 20.59
CA VAL A 29 11.28 -1.71 20.89
C VAL A 29 10.59 -1.40 22.21
N GLY A 30 11.37 -1.09 23.26
CA GLY A 30 10.82 -0.71 24.56
C GLY A 30 9.89 0.52 24.47
N LEU A 31 10.29 1.58 23.77
CA LEU A 31 9.45 2.76 23.56
C LEU A 31 8.13 2.43 22.82
N ARG A 32 8.17 1.52 21.83
CA ARG A 32 6.95 1.09 21.11
C ARG A 32 6.01 0.29 22.01
N LEU A 33 6.56 -0.59 22.86
CA LEU A 33 5.76 -1.32 23.82
C LEU A 33 5.14 -0.40 24.88
N VAL A 34 5.89 0.54 25.42
CA VAL A 34 5.38 1.55 26.34
C VAL A 34 4.26 2.37 25.68
N ALA A 35 4.45 2.84 24.45
CA ALA A 35 3.41 3.56 23.72
C ALA A 35 2.13 2.73 23.53
N LEU A 36 2.26 1.44 23.20
CA LEU A 36 1.12 0.52 23.08
C LEU A 36 0.39 0.34 24.41
N VAL A 37 1.13 0.13 25.50
CA VAL A 37 0.56 -0.03 26.84
C VAL A 37 -0.16 1.25 27.28
N VAL A 38 0.45 2.43 27.03
CA VAL A 38 -0.20 3.73 27.33
C VAL A 38 -1.49 3.90 26.53
N LEU A 39 -1.52 3.57 25.25
CA LEU A 39 -2.73 3.65 24.43
C LEU A 39 -3.83 2.71 24.95
N LEU A 40 -3.50 1.48 25.31
CA LEU A 40 -4.45 0.52 25.88
C LEU A 40 -4.93 0.97 27.27
N ALA A 41 -4.05 1.54 28.09
CA ALA A 41 -4.42 2.09 29.39
C ALA A 41 -5.35 3.31 29.27
N LEU A 42 -5.08 4.21 28.31
CA LEU A 42 -5.97 5.35 28.01
C LEU A 42 -7.33 4.87 27.51
N TRP A 43 -7.37 3.87 26.63
CA TRP A 43 -8.63 3.27 26.18
C TRP A 43 -9.40 2.67 27.35
N GLN A 44 -8.74 1.88 28.20
CA GLN A 44 -9.37 1.30 29.39
C GLN A 44 -9.83 2.37 30.39
N LEU A 45 -9.07 3.47 30.55
CA LEU A 45 -9.43 4.59 31.41
C LEU A 45 -10.73 5.28 30.97
N VAL A 46 -10.90 5.51 29.67
CA VAL A 46 -12.14 6.08 29.09
C VAL A 46 -13.36 5.24 29.48
N ILE A 47 -13.20 3.90 29.48
CA ILE A 47 -14.27 2.97 29.82
C ILE A 47 -14.56 2.99 31.33
N VAL A 48 -13.52 2.96 32.17
CA VAL A 48 -13.66 2.99 33.63
C VAL A 48 -14.31 4.29 34.11
N LEU A 49 -13.98 5.41 33.47
CA LEU A 49 -14.57 6.72 33.75
C LEU A 49 -16.01 6.87 33.23
N GLN A 50 -16.51 5.86 32.49
CA GLN A 50 -17.85 5.86 31.86
C GLN A 50 -18.18 7.13 31.08
N LEU A 51 -17.16 7.72 30.40
CA LEU A 51 -17.30 8.94 29.61
C LEU A 51 -18.28 8.77 28.45
N TRP A 52 -18.42 7.54 27.93
CA TRP A 52 -19.38 7.16 26.91
C TRP A 52 -20.01 5.79 27.21
N SER A 53 -21.19 5.53 26.61
CA SER A 53 -21.87 4.25 26.80
C SER A 53 -21.02 3.11 26.21
N PRO A 54 -21.08 1.90 26.81
CA PRO A 54 -20.36 0.71 26.30
C PRO A 54 -20.72 0.33 24.85
N VAL A 55 -21.89 0.76 24.39
CA VAL A 55 -22.33 0.56 22.99
C VAL A 55 -21.52 1.43 22.03
N LEU A 56 -21.09 2.63 22.44
CA LEU A 56 -20.31 3.53 21.61
C LEU A 56 -18.82 3.21 21.68
N VAL A 57 -18.32 2.94 22.88
CA VAL A 57 -16.89 2.63 23.11
C VAL A 57 -16.80 1.29 23.86
N PRO A 58 -16.65 0.17 23.14
CA PRO A 58 -16.54 -1.15 23.75
C PRO A 58 -15.19 -1.32 24.45
N SER A 59 -15.16 -2.20 25.45
CA SER A 59 -13.93 -2.54 26.17
C SER A 59 -12.98 -3.38 25.28
N PRO A 60 -11.66 -3.36 25.53
CA PRO A 60 -10.72 -4.27 24.88
C PRO A 60 -11.13 -5.75 25.04
N ALA A 61 -11.70 -6.11 26.18
CA ALA A 61 -12.23 -7.45 26.45
C ALA A 61 -13.45 -7.80 25.57
N ALA A 62 -14.32 -6.83 25.26
CA ALA A 62 -15.44 -7.03 24.34
C ALA A 62 -14.92 -7.27 22.91
N VAL A 63 -13.96 -6.48 22.45
CA VAL A 63 -13.32 -6.67 21.13
C VAL A 63 -12.62 -8.03 21.04
N TRP A 64 -11.98 -8.48 22.14
CA TRP A 64 -11.37 -9.81 22.18
C TRP A 64 -12.42 -10.93 22.09
N ARG A 65 -13.55 -10.78 22.78
CA ARG A 65 -14.68 -11.73 22.65
C ARG A 65 -15.22 -11.74 21.23
N ALA A 66 -15.45 -10.58 20.62
CA ALA A 66 -15.88 -10.48 19.23
C ALA A 66 -14.90 -11.19 18.28
N LEU A 67 -13.58 -11.11 18.53
CA LEU A 67 -12.57 -11.86 17.78
C LEU A 67 -12.77 -13.38 17.90
N LEU A 68 -13.01 -13.89 19.09
CA LEU A 68 -13.25 -15.32 19.30
C LEU A 68 -14.55 -15.78 18.63
N GLU A 69 -15.63 -15.05 18.79
CA GLU A 69 -16.94 -15.33 18.22
C GLU A 69 -16.90 -15.30 16.68
N THR A 70 -16.23 -14.32 16.09
CA THR A 70 -16.13 -14.21 14.62
C THR A 70 -15.09 -15.17 14.01
N SER A 71 -14.20 -15.74 14.80
CA SER A 71 -13.14 -16.65 14.30
C SER A 71 -13.52 -18.13 14.32
N GLY A 72 -14.60 -18.52 15.03
CA GLY A 72 -15.02 -19.89 15.22
C GLY A 72 -16.51 -20.14 14.95
N THR A 73 -16.98 -21.31 15.38
CA THR A 73 -18.42 -21.64 15.41
C THR A 73 -18.89 -21.58 16.87
N HIS A 74 -19.84 -20.72 17.18
CA HIS A 74 -20.42 -20.53 18.51
C HIS A 74 -21.94 -20.72 18.41
N ASP A 75 -22.53 -21.52 19.28
CA ASP A 75 -23.97 -21.81 19.33
C ASP A 75 -24.57 -22.27 17.97
N GLY A 76 -23.78 -23.03 17.17
CA GLY A 76 -24.19 -23.51 15.87
C GLY A 76 -24.11 -22.48 14.75
N VAL A 77 -23.73 -21.22 15.03
CA VAL A 77 -23.50 -20.15 14.05
C VAL A 77 -22.02 -20.05 13.73
N ARG A 78 -21.68 -20.13 12.45
CA ARG A 78 -20.30 -20.00 11.97
C ARG A 78 -19.94 -18.54 11.77
N GLY A 79 -18.98 -18.03 12.58
CA GLY A 79 -18.42 -16.70 12.46
C GLY A 79 -19.48 -15.60 12.47
N TYR A 80 -19.29 -14.60 11.62
CA TYR A 80 -20.23 -13.50 11.42
C TYR A 80 -20.97 -13.68 10.08
N GLN A 81 -22.30 -13.78 10.11
CA GLN A 81 -23.13 -14.03 8.91
C GLN A 81 -22.69 -15.26 8.06
N GLY A 82 -22.29 -16.33 8.73
CA GLY A 82 -21.87 -17.58 8.06
C GLY A 82 -20.42 -17.60 7.57
N HIS A 83 -19.67 -16.53 7.76
CA HIS A 83 -18.27 -16.42 7.39
C HIS A 83 -17.39 -16.07 8.60
N THR A 84 -16.22 -16.71 8.70
CA THR A 84 -15.23 -16.36 9.71
C THR A 84 -14.53 -15.03 9.36
N LEU A 85 -13.92 -14.37 10.36
CA LEU A 85 -13.13 -13.15 10.15
C LEU A 85 -12.04 -13.33 9.08
N ILE A 86 -11.39 -14.50 9.07
CA ILE A 86 -10.35 -14.83 8.08
C ILE A 86 -10.94 -14.98 6.68
N GLU A 87 -12.14 -15.52 6.55
CA GLU A 87 -12.83 -15.62 5.26
C GLU A 87 -13.22 -14.24 4.72
N HIS A 88 -13.79 -13.37 5.57
CA HIS A 88 -14.06 -11.98 5.19
C HIS A 88 -12.78 -11.27 4.73
N LEU A 89 -11.69 -11.43 5.48
CA LEU A 89 -10.39 -10.87 5.13
C LEU A 89 -9.85 -11.43 3.82
N GLY A 90 -9.92 -12.74 3.64
CA GLY A 90 -9.49 -13.43 2.41
C GLY A 90 -10.23 -12.96 1.16
N ILE A 91 -11.55 -12.71 1.27
CA ILE A 91 -12.37 -12.18 0.18
C ILE A 91 -11.92 -10.76 -0.19
N SER A 92 -11.75 -9.87 0.78
CA SER A 92 -11.26 -8.50 0.54
C SER A 92 -9.85 -8.49 -0.06
N LEU A 93 -8.94 -9.32 0.45
CA LEU A 93 -7.58 -9.45 -0.08
C LEU A 93 -7.58 -9.97 -1.52
N ARG A 94 -8.39 -11.00 -1.83
CA ARG A 94 -8.53 -11.50 -3.20
C ARG A 94 -8.96 -10.39 -4.17
N ARG A 95 -9.95 -9.57 -3.79
CA ARG A 95 -10.39 -8.43 -4.59
C ARG A 95 -9.26 -7.44 -4.83
N ILE A 96 -8.51 -7.10 -3.78
CA ILE A 96 -7.37 -6.17 -3.87
C ILE A 96 -6.32 -6.70 -4.84
N PHE A 97 -5.88 -7.95 -4.66
CA PHE A 97 -4.82 -8.50 -5.52
C PHE A 97 -5.25 -8.63 -6.97
N ILE A 98 -6.48 -9.02 -7.26
CA ILE A 98 -7.00 -9.12 -8.63
C ILE A 98 -7.21 -7.72 -9.23
N GLY A 99 -7.98 -6.86 -8.55
CA GLY A 99 -8.34 -5.56 -9.09
C GLY A 99 -7.15 -4.60 -9.17
N ALA A 100 -6.45 -4.40 -8.04
CA ALA A 100 -5.27 -3.54 -8.04
C ALA A 100 -4.13 -4.13 -8.89
N GLY A 101 -3.97 -5.46 -8.91
CA GLY A 101 -3.01 -6.12 -9.81
C GLY A 101 -3.26 -5.81 -11.28
N ALA A 102 -4.51 -5.87 -11.74
CA ALA A 102 -4.88 -5.45 -13.09
C ALA A 102 -4.58 -3.97 -13.34
N GLY A 103 -4.89 -3.09 -12.36
CA GLY A 103 -4.56 -1.67 -12.40
C GLY A 103 -3.05 -1.40 -12.46
N VAL A 104 -2.26 -2.15 -11.70
CA VAL A 104 -0.79 -2.08 -11.73
C VAL A 104 -0.25 -2.44 -13.11
N VAL A 105 -0.73 -3.54 -13.71
CA VAL A 105 -0.30 -3.95 -15.06
C VAL A 105 -0.65 -2.87 -16.10
N ALA A 106 -1.89 -2.36 -16.07
CA ALA A 106 -2.31 -1.28 -16.96
C ALA A 106 -1.48 -0.01 -16.74
N GLY A 107 -1.24 0.36 -15.46
CA GLY A 107 -0.42 1.51 -15.09
C GLY A 107 1.03 1.41 -15.52
N LEU A 108 1.62 0.21 -15.44
CA LEU A 108 2.97 -0.04 -15.96
C LEU A 108 3.05 0.17 -17.47
N VAL A 109 2.11 -0.41 -18.22
CA VAL A 109 2.06 -0.26 -19.69
C VAL A 109 1.90 1.21 -20.07
N VAL A 110 0.89 1.89 -19.52
CA VAL A 110 0.64 3.32 -19.77
C VAL A 110 1.85 4.17 -19.38
N GLY A 111 2.44 3.91 -18.20
CA GLY A 111 3.59 4.65 -17.68
C GLY A 111 4.86 4.47 -18.53
N VAL A 112 5.16 3.26 -19.00
CA VAL A 112 6.28 3.00 -19.91
C VAL A 112 6.07 3.73 -21.24
N LEU A 113 4.85 3.68 -21.80
CA LEU A 113 4.53 4.39 -23.04
C LEU A 113 4.69 5.91 -22.88
N MET A 114 4.17 6.48 -21.78
CA MET A 114 4.31 7.91 -21.47
C MET A 114 5.78 8.31 -21.21
N GLY A 115 6.57 7.45 -20.58
CA GLY A 115 7.98 7.72 -20.27
C GLY A 115 8.91 7.62 -21.47
N THR A 116 8.57 6.75 -22.45
CA THR A 116 9.40 6.51 -23.64
C THR A 116 8.99 7.32 -24.87
N LEU A 117 7.69 7.69 -24.99
CA LEU A 117 7.11 8.34 -26.16
C LEU A 117 6.52 9.71 -25.80
N PRO A 118 7.21 10.83 -26.14
CA PRO A 118 6.75 12.18 -25.77
C PRO A 118 5.33 12.51 -26.22
N TRP A 119 4.94 12.08 -27.44
CA TRP A 119 3.59 12.33 -27.95
C TRP A 119 2.50 11.58 -27.16
N VAL A 120 2.78 10.35 -26.69
CA VAL A 120 1.86 9.58 -25.81
C VAL A 120 1.69 10.30 -24.47
N ARG A 121 2.79 10.83 -23.94
CA ARG A 121 2.76 11.61 -22.70
C ARG A 121 1.84 12.81 -22.82
N VAL A 122 1.97 13.62 -23.86
CA VAL A 122 1.13 14.81 -24.10
C VAL A 122 -0.36 14.46 -24.15
N VAL A 123 -0.70 13.29 -24.76
CA VAL A 123 -2.10 12.85 -24.91
C VAL A 123 -2.67 12.25 -23.64
N LEU A 124 -1.91 11.36 -22.96
CA LEU A 124 -2.43 10.59 -21.83
C LEU A 124 -2.25 11.26 -20.47
N GLU A 125 -1.26 12.14 -20.31
CA GLU A 125 -0.98 12.79 -19.02
C GLU A 125 -2.20 13.56 -18.45
N PRO A 126 -2.97 14.34 -19.25
CA PRO A 126 -4.18 15.00 -18.74
C PRO A 126 -5.25 14.01 -18.27
N ALA A 127 -5.46 12.91 -19.00
CA ALA A 127 -6.46 11.90 -18.64
C ALA A 127 -6.05 11.13 -17.37
N VAL A 128 -4.78 10.73 -17.25
CA VAL A 128 -4.24 10.07 -16.05
C VAL A 128 -4.30 11.02 -14.85
N ALA A 129 -3.94 12.29 -15.03
CA ALA A 129 -4.04 13.31 -13.98
C ALA A 129 -5.48 13.51 -13.52
N PHE A 130 -6.43 13.58 -14.44
CA PHE A 130 -7.86 13.68 -14.13
C PHE A 130 -8.33 12.46 -13.31
N LEU A 131 -8.07 11.24 -13.77
CA LEU A 131 -8.46 10.03 -13.05
C LEU A 131 -7.86 9.97 -11.63
N ARG A 132 -6.62 10.44 -11.45
CA ARG A 132 -5.96 10.47 -10.15
C ARG A 132 -6.63 11.43 -9.15
N THR A 133 -7.26 12.50 -9.64
CA THR A 133 -7.95 13.47 -8.77
C THR A 133 -9.35 13.03 -8.37
N LEU A 134 -9.94 12.08 -9.10
CA LEU A 134 -11.28 11.58 -8.78
C LEU A 134 -11.23 10.65 -7.55
N PRO A 135 -12.04 10.92 -6.51
CA PRO A 135 -12.20 9.97 -5.42
C PRO A 135 -12.78 8.64 -5.97
N PRO A 136 -12.18 7.48 -5.64
CA PRO A 136 -12.65 6.20 -6.17
C PRO A 136 -14.14 5.94 -5.96
N LEU A 137 -14.69 6.30 -4.80
CA LEU A 137 -16.11 6.14 -4.51
C LEU A 137 -17.02 7.02 -5.38
N ALA A 138 -16.53 8.14 -5.93
CA ALA A 138 -17.34 9.02 -6.75
C ALA A 138 -17.82 8.34 -8.05
N TYR A 139 -16.98 7.49 -8.65
CA TYR A 139 -17.35 6.75 -9.86
C TYR A 139 -17.83 5.32 -9.58
N PHE A 140 -17.83 4.88 -8.33
CA PHE A 140 -18.26 3.52 -7.97
C PHE A 140 -19.73 3.28 -8.32
N SER A 141 -20.60 4.24 -8.07
CA SER A 141 -22.03 4.15 -8.44
C SER A 141 -22.23 3.99 -9.96
N LEU A 142 -21.38 4.63 -10.76
CA LEU A 142 -21.40 4.49 -12.22
C LEU A 142 -20.98 3.07 -12.63
N LEU A 143 -19.97 2.50 -11.98
CA LEU A 143 -19.56 1.13 -12.21
C LEU A 143 -20.65 0.12 -11.84
N ILE A 144 -21.43 0.39 -10.77
CA ILE A 144 -22.60 -0.44 -10.42
C ILE A 144 -23.67 -0.37 -11.50
N ILE A 145 -23.92 0.81 -12.07
CA ILE A 145 -24.89 0.97 -13.16
C ILE A 145 -24.46 0.18 -14.41
N TRP A 146 -23.17 0.16 -14.73
CA TRP A 146 -22.65 -0.51 -15.92
C TRP A 146 -22.49 -2.03 -15.76
N PHE A 147 -22.05 -2.49 -14.60
CA PHE A 147 -21.65 -3.89 -14.36
C PHE A 147 -22.57 -4.63 -13.38
N GLY A 148 -23.62 -3.96 -12.83
CA GLY A 148 -24.50 -4.55 -11.82
C GLY A 148 -23.93 -4.49 -10.40
N ILE A 149 -24.65 -5.11 -9.44
CA ILE A 149 -24.32 -5.11 -8.00
C ILE A 149 -23.45 -6.33 -7.63
N ASP A 150 -22.54 -6.75 -8.48
CA ASP A 150 -21.76 -7.96 -8.28
C ASP A 150 -20.29 -7.69 -7.92
N GLU A 151 -19.41 -8.65 -8.14
CA GLU A 151 -17.97 -8.53 -7.92
C GLU A 151 -17.28 -7.59 -8.93
N ALA A 152 -17.79 -7.55 -10.18
CA ALA A 152 -17.18 -6.81 -11.27
C ALA A 152 -16.95 -5.32 -10.96
N PRO A 153 -17.93 -4.53 -10.48
CA PRO A 153 -17.70 -3.11 -10.19
C PRO A 153 -16.61 -2.88 -9.14
N LYS A 154 -16.45 -3.77 -8.15
CA LYS A 154 -15.38 -3.66 -7.15
C LYS A 154 -14.01 -3.87 -7.77
N LEU A 155 -13.86 -4.88 -8.63
CA LEU A 155 -12.60 -5.16 -9.31
C LEU A 155 -12.20 -4.01 -10.24
N TRP A 156 -13.16 -3.47 -11.02
CA TRP A 156 -12.94 -2.29 -11.86
C TRP A 156 -12.59 -1.05 -11.05
N LEU A 157 -13.27 -0.82 -9.93
CA LEU A 157 -12.96 0.27 -9.01
C LEU A 157 -11.49 0.23 -8.60
N LEU A 158 -11.02 -0.94 -8.15
CA LEU A 158 -9.65 -1.12 -7.69
C LEU A 158 -8.62 -0.98 -8.82
N ALA A 159 -8.96 -1.48 -10.02
CA ALA A 159 -8.10 -1.36 -11.19
C ALA A 159 -7.93 0.10 -11.62
N ILE A 160 -9.05 0.85 -11.71
CA ILE A 160 -9.03 2.27 -12.08
C ILE A 160 -8.34 3.11 -11.01
N ALA A 161 -8.53 2.81 -9.72
CA ALA A 161 -7.88 3.52 -8.62
C ALA A 161 -6.36 3.29 -8.55
N ALA A 162 -5.91 2.07 -8.88
CA ALA A 162 -4.50 1.68 -8.82
C ALA A 162 -3.69 2.13 -10.05
N MET A 163 -4.32 2.24 -11.21
CA MET A 163 -3.64 2.51 -12.49
C MET A 163 -2.93 3.89 -12.53
N PRO A 164 -3.55 5.03 -12.17
CA PRO A 164 -2.93 6.34 -12.33
C PRO A 164 -1.65 6.54 -11.50
N PRO A 165 -1.59 6.20 -10.21
CA PRO A 165 -0.37 6.37 -9.42
C PRO A 165 0.80 5.54 -9.97
N VAL A 166 0.53 4.32 -10.46
CA VAL A 166 1.54 3.47 -11.08
C VAL A 166 2.00 4.07 -12.41
N ALA A 167 1.07 4.54 -13.25
CA ALA A 167 1.38 5.15 -14.53
C ALA A 167 2.29 6.38 -14.37
N VAL A 168 1.95 7.28 -13.44
CA VAL A 168 2.75 8.48 -13.16
C VAL A 168 4.13 8.12 -12.61
N ALA A 169 4.22 7.24 -11.62
CA ALA A 169 5.49 6.81 -11.05
C ALA A 169 6.38 6.14 -12.10
N THR A 170 5.81 5.26 -12.94
CA THR A 170 6.53 4.59 -14.01
C THR A 170 7.01 5.57 -15.09
N ALA A 171 6.13 6.50 -15.52
CA ALA A 171 6.49 7.50 -16.52
C ALA A 171 7.63 8.41 -16.04
N SER A 172 7.58 8.85 -14.78
CA SER A 172 8.63 9.65 -14.16
C SER A 172 9.95 8.88 -14.04
N ALA A 173 9.90 7.65 -13.54
CA ALA A 173 11.08 6.80 -13.37
C ALA A 173 11.76 6.46 -14.70
N VAL A 174 10.99 6.18 -15.75
CA VAL A 174 11.49 5.90 -17.10
C VAL A 174 12.12 7.16 -17.71
N ALA A 175 11.51 8.33 -17.53
CA ALA A 175 12.03 9.59 -18.07
C ALA A 175 13.31 10.05 -17.34
N SER A 176 13.49 9.67 -16.07
CA SER A 176 14.69 10.02 -15.27
C SER A 176 15.83 9.01 -15.36
N ALA A 177 15.75 8.03 -16.29
CA ALA A 177 16.82 7.08 -16.48
C ALA A 177 18.16 7.77 -16.80
N PRO A 178 19.30 7.33 -16.20
CA PRO A 178 20.58 7.97 -16.38
C PRO A 178 21.03 8.03 -17.85
N THR A 179 21.17 9.23 -18.41
CA THR A 179 21.53 9.45 -19.83
C THR A 179 22.83 8.79 -20.21
N ALA A 180 23.83 8.82 -19.31
CA ALA A 180 25.12 8.17 -19.52
C ALA A 180 25.01 6.66 -19.78
N LEU A 181 24.11 5.96 -19.07
CA LEU A 181 23.89 4.52 -19.30
C LEU A 181 23.18 4.27 -20.62
N VAL A 182 22.24 5.12 -20.99
CA VAL A 182 21.51 5.05 -22.26
C VAL A 182 22.46 5.30 -23.42
N GLU A 183 23.35 6.29 -23.35
CA GLU A 183 24.34 6.61 -24.35
C GLU A 183 25.40 5.50 -24.50
N ALA A 184 25.90 4.97 -23.39
CA ALA A 184 26.83 3.84 -23.39
C ALA A 184 26.22 2.61 -24.07
N ALA A 185 24.98 2.26 -23.79
CA ALA A 185 24.28 1.16 -24.42
C ALA A 185 24.12 1.37 -25.94
N ARG A 186 23.83 2.60 -26.39
CA ARG A 186 23.75 2.94 -27.81
C ARG A 186 25.10 2.89 -28.50
N ALA A 187 26.17 3.33 -27.84
CA ALA A 187 27.53 3.29 -28.38
C ALA A 187 28.00 1.87 -28.71
N ILE A 188 27.54 0.87 -27.93
CA ILE A 188 27.83 -0.55 -28.24
C ILE A 188 26.80 -1.21 -29.18
N GLY A 189 25.92 -0.41 -29.81
CA GLY A 189 25.00 -0.89 -30.83
C GLY A 189 23.65 -1.40 -30.37
N ALA A 190 23.26 -1.13 -29.08
CA ALA A 190 21.95 -1.55 -28.57
C ALA A 190 20.81 -0.83 -29.30
N GLY A 191 19.83 -1.59 -29.78
CA GLY A 191 18.61 -1.06 -30.36
C GLY A 191 17.70 -0.41 -29.33
N ARG A 192 16.74 0.44 -29.76
CA ARG A 192 15.83 1.19 -28.88
C ARG A 192 15.10 0.28 -27.88
N GLY A 193 14.57 -0.87 -28.31
CA GLY A 193 13.91 -1.83 -27.43
C GLY A 193 14.85 -2.43 -26.39
N GLN A 194 16.08 -2.78 -26.77
CA GLN A 194 17.10 -3.30 -25.86
C GLN A 194 17.50 -2.26 -24.79
N VAL A 195 17.67 -1.00 -25.20
CA VAL A 195 17.94 0.09 -24.24
C VAL A 195 16.81 0.21 -23.20
N VAL A 196 15.55 0.16 -23.63
CA VAL A 196 14.40 0.24 -22.72
C VAL A 196 14.37 -0.95 -21.75
N THR A 197 14.48 -2.18 -22.26
CA THR A 197 14.33 -3.40 -21.43
C THR A 197 15.54 -3.70 -20.56
N SER A 198 16.77 -3.40 -21.03
CA SER A 198 18.01 -3.81 -20.35
C SER A 198 18.65 -2.69 -19.54
N VAL A 199 18.28 -1.41 -19.79
CA VAL A 199 18.87 -0.25 -19.09
C VAL A 199 17.80 0.55 -18.36
N VAL A 200 16.80 1.06 -19.09
CA VAL A 200 15.82 2.00 -18.57
C VAL A 200 14.91 1.33 -17.52
N LEU A 201 14.27 0.21 -17.85
CA LEU A 201 13.35 -0.46 -16.92
C LEU A 201 14.05 -0.98 -15.65
N PRO A 202 15.23 -1.63 -15.71
CA PRO A 202 15.95 -2.00 -14.51
C PRO A 202 16.36 -0.81 -13.64
N SER A 203 16.80 0.31 -14.23
CA SER A 203 17.14 1.50 -13.45
C SER A 203 15.92 2.18 -12.85
N ALA A 204 14.77 2.15 -13.51
CA ALA A 204 13.50 2.71 -13.04
C ALA A 204 12.77 1.83 -11.99
N LEU A 205 13.12 0.53 -11.91
CA LEU A 205 12.40 -0.45 -11.10
C LEU A 205 12.21 -0.05 -9.63
N PRO A 206 13.20 0.53 -8.91
CA PRO A 206 13.00 0.95 -7.52
C PRO A 206 11.88 1.97 -7.34
N GLU A 207 11.78 2.95 -8.24
CA GLU A 207 10.75 4.00 -8.18
C GLU A 207 9.38 3.46 -8.60
N ILE A 208 9.34 2.59 -9.60
CA ILE A 208 8.13 1.87 -10.02
C ILE A 208 7.54 1.10 -8.84
N LEU A 209 8.37 0.36 -8.09
CA LEU A 209 7.92 -0.41 -6.93
C LEU A 209 7.37 0.47 -5.79
N ILE A 210 7.87 1.70 -5.64
CA ILE A 210 7.28 2.70 -4.71
C ILE A 210 5.88 3.07 -5.20
N GLY A 211 5.70 3.34 -6.50
CA GLY A 211 4.41 3.63 -7.10
C GLY A 211 3.41 2.49 -6.93
N VAL A 212 3.84 1.24 -7.12
CA VAL A 212 3.02 0.05 -6.90
C VAL A 212 2.56 -0.05 -5.44
N ARG A 213 3.45 0.16 -4.46
CA ARG A 213 3.08 0.15 -3.04
C ARG A 213 2.03 1.21 -2.71
N PHE A 214 2.20 2.41 -3.27
CA PHE A 214 1.23 3.50 -3.08
C PHE A 214 -0.13 3.15 -3.70
N ALA A 215 -0.14 2.54 -4.88
CA ALA A 215 -1.36 2.07 -5.54
C ALA A 215 -2.11 1.01 -4.72
N PHE A 216 -1.39 0.05 -4.13
CA PHE A 216 -2.00 -0.92 -3.22
C PHE A 216 -2.61 -0.26 -1.98
N GLY A 217 -2.00 0.78 -1.43
CA GLY A 217 -2.56 1.55 -0.31
C GLY A 217 -3.89 2.23 -0.68
N ILE A 218 -3.98 2.85 -1.88
CA ILE A 218 -5.22 3.44 -2.39
C ILE A 218 -6.28 2.36 -2.62
N ALA A 219 -5.92 1.25 -3.26
CA ALA A 219 -6.84 0.14 -3.53
C ALA A 219 -7.39 -0.44 -2.22
N TYR A 220 -6.53 -0.56 -1.20
CA TYR A 220 -6.93 -1.08 0.10
C TYR A 220 -8.01 -0.23 0.79
N SER A 221 -7.85 1.08 0.82
CA SER A 221 -8.87 1.97 1.36
C SER A 221 -10.15 1.97 0.50
N SER A 222 -10.00 1.84 -0.82
CA SER A 222 -11.13 1.84 -1.76
C SER A 222 -11.97 0.57 -1.67
N VAL A 223 -11.37 -0.62 -1.46
CA VAL A 223 -12.12 -1.87 -1.35
C VAL A 223 -13.03 -1.89 -0.13
N VAL A 224 -12.51 -1.45 1.02
CA VAL A 224 -13.30 -1.38 2.25
C VAL A 224 -14.53 -0.50 2.06
N ALA A 225 -14.32 0.68 1.49
CA ALA A 225 -15.41 1.62 1.22
C ALA A 225 -16.41 1.07 0.20
N ALA A 226 -15.96 0.37 -0.86
CA ALA A 226 -16.84 -0.27 -1.82
C ALA A 226 -17.68 -1.42 -1.20
N GLU A 227 -17.07 -2.21 -0.33
CA GLU A 227 -17.74 -3.30 0.38
C GLU A 227 -18.81 -2.78 1.35
N THR A 228 -18.63 -1.58 1.93
CA THR A 228 -19.68 -0.97 2.75
C THR A 228 -20.89 -0.52 1.94
N VAL A 229 -20.77 -0.28 0.65
CA VAL A 229 -21.88 0.15 -0.19
C VAL A 229 -22.79 -1.02 -0.56
N ASN A 230 -22.28 -2.14 -1.06
CA ASN A 230 -23.10 -3.19 -1.66
C ASN A 230 -23.31 -4.46 -0.81
N GLY A 231 -22.84 -4.49 0.47
CA GLY A 231 -23.19 -5.51 1.45
C GLY A 231 -22.81 -6.96 1.15
N LEU A 232 -21.94 -7.19 0.15
CA LEU A 232 -21.41 -8.54 -0.14
C LEU A 232 -20.35 -8.95 0.89
N PRO A 233 -20.06 -10.27 1.07
CA PRO A 233 -19.04 -10.71 2.02
C PRO A 233 -17.69 -9.99 1.81
N GLY A 234 -17.05 -9.64 2.92
CA GLY A 234 -15.79 -8.89 2.97
C GLY A 234 -15.68 -8.15 4.31
N ILE A 235 -14.52 -7.60 4.62
CA ILE A 235 -14.30 -6.85 5.88
C ILE A 235 -15.16 -5.58 5.94
N GLY A 236 -15.30 -4.85 4.85
CA GLY A 236 -16.17 -3.68 4.79
C GLY A 236 -17.64 -4.04 4.96
N GLY A 237 -18.08 -5.18 4.43
CA GLY A 237 -19.42 -5.72 4.63
C GLY A 237 -19.67 -6.08 6.10
N LEU A 238 -18.72 -6.78 6.75
CA LEU A 238 -18.76 -7.10 8.17
C LEU A 238 -18.90 -5.82 9.02
N ILE A 239 -18.08 -4.80 8.78
CA ILE A 239 -18.15 -3.52 9.50
C ILE A 239 -19.51 -2.86 9.32
N ARG A 240 -20.03 -2.80 8.09
CA ARG A 240 -21.34 -2.20 7.80
C ARG A 240 -22.47 -2.90 8.54
N ASP A 241 -22.47 -4.23 8.51
CA ASP A 241 -23.53 -5.01 9.15
C ASP A 241 -23.44 -4.91 10.68
N ALA A 242 -22.24 -5.00 11.26
CA ALA A 242 -22.03 -4.75 12.68
C ALA A 242 -22.48 -3.35 13.08
N GLN A 243 -22.24 -2.33 12.26
CA GLN A 243 -22.72 -0.96 12.49
C GLN A 243 -24.25 -0.89 12.51
N ARG A 244 -24.94 -1.60 11.63
CA ARG A 244 -26.41 -1.63 11.58
C ARG A 244 -27.04 -2.21 12.85
N TYR A 245 -26.35 -3.16 13.49
CA TYR A 245 -26.80 -3.81 14.72
C TYR A 245 -26.19 -3.20 16.00
N ASN A 246 -25.52 -2.04 15.90
CA ASN A 246 -24.84 -1.37 17.00
C ASN A 246 -23.79 -2.24 17.73
N GLN A 247 -23.15 -3.16 17.01
CA GLN A 247 -22.08 -4.03 17.49
C GLN A 247 -20.72 -3.33 17.34
N SER A 248 -20.46 -2.32 18.16
CA SER A 248 -19.26 -1.49 18.06
C SER A 248 -17.97 -2.26 18.32
N ASP A 249 -18.01 -3.34 19.10
CA ASP A 249 -16.90 -4.28 19.32
C ASP A 249 -16.48 -4.97 18.02
N THR A 250 -17.42 -5.46 17.24
CA THR A 250 -17.21 -6.08 15.93
C THR A 250 -16.74 -5.03 14.88
N VAL A 251 -17.26 -3.79 14.95
CA VAL A 251 -16.77 -2.69 14.10
C VAL A 251 -15.31 -2.40 14.38
N ILE A 252 -14.93 -2.26 15.66
CA ILE A 252 -13.53 -2.00 16.05
C ILE A 252 -12.64 -3.20 15.70
N LEU A 253 -13.11 -4.42 15.88
CA LEU A 253 -12.42 -5.62 15.43
C LEU A 253 -12.14 -5.57 13.91
N GLY A 254 -13.15 -5.24 13.11
CA GLY A 254 -13.00 -5.05 11.66
C GLY A 254 -11.96 -3.99 11.30
N LEU A 255 -11.94 -2.84 12.01
CA LEU A 255 -10.94 -1.80 11.82
C LEU A 255 -9.52 -2.29 12.15
N PHE A 256 -9.34 -3.06 13.23
CA PHE A 256 -8.05 -3.68 13.55
C PHE A 256 -7.63 -4.70 12.48
N ALA A 257 -8.56 -5.56 12.03
CA ALA A 257 -8.29 -6.53 10.97
C ALA A 257 -7.81 -5.85 9.67
N ILE A 258 -8.47 -4.75 9.27
CA ILE A 258 -8.06 -3.90 8.15
C ILE A 258 -6.67 -3.32 8.41
N GLY A 259 -6.45 -2.65 9.54
CA GLY A 259 -5.19 -1.99 9.84
C GLY A 259 -4.01 -2.97 9.84
N ILE A 260 -4.16 -4.11 10.50
CA ILE A 260 -3.11 -5.14 10.60
C ILE A 260 -2.83 -5.75 9.22
N SER A 261 -3.85 -6.13 8.46
CA SER A 261 -3.66 -6.74 7.14
C SER A 261 -3.07 -5.74 6.13
N GLY A 262 -3.44 -4.47 6.19
CA GLY A 262 -2.82 -3.41 5.39
C GLY A 262 -1.32 -3.25 5.69
N LEU A 263 -0.94 -3.25 6.98
CA LEU A 263 0.46 -3.23 7.40
C LEU A 263 1.24 -4.46 6.94
N LEU A 264 0.62 -5.65 6.98
CA LEU A 264 1.24 -6.89 6.50
C LEU A 264 1.47 -6.87 4.98
N ILE A 265 0.51 -6.36 4.21
CA ILE A 265 0.66 -6.17 2.76
C ILE A 265 1.80 -5.18 2.47
N ASP A 266 1.81 -4.01 3.12
CA ASP A 266 2.90 -3.03 2.90
C ASP A 266 4.27 -3.61 3.27
N ALA A 267 4.37 -4.35 4.38
CA ALA A 267 5.60 -5.02 4.77
C ALA A 267 6.02 -6.08 3.74
N GLY A 268 5.08 -6.88 3.23
CA GLY A 268 5.32 -7.87 2.17
C GLY A 268 5.81 -7.23 0.88
N LEU A 269 5.14 -6.17 0.42
CA LEU A 269 5.54 -5.40 -0.76
C LEU A 269 6.91 -4.74 -0.59
N ARG A 270 7.25 -4.28 0.63
CA ARG A 270 8.58 -3.75 0.96
C ARG A 270 9.66 -4.82 0.82
N VAL A 271 9.45 -5.99 1.41
CA VAL A 271 10.38 -7.11 1.30
C VAL A 271 10.55 -7.54 -0.16
N LEU A 272 9.45 -7.59 -0.92
CA LEU A 272 9.50 -7.89 -2.35
C LEU A 272 10.31 -6.84 -3.12
N SER A 273 10.07 -5.56 -2.86
CA SER A 273 10.82 -4.44 -3.44
C SER A 273 12.32 -4.53 -3.14
N ASP A 274 12.70 -4.85 -1.89
CA ASP A 274 14.10 -5.00 -1.49
C ASP A 274 14.80 -6.21 -2.14
N ARG A 275 14.03 -7.24 -2.52
CA ARG A 275 14.55 -8.42 -3.24
C ARG A 275 14.66 -8.18 -4.75
N LEU A 276 13.71 -7.45 -5.34
CA LEU A 276 13.69 -7.16 -6.78
C LEU A 276 14.68 -6.06 -7.18
N ALA A 277 15.02 -5.14 -6.28
CA ALA A 277 15.93 -4.03 -6.53
C ALA A 277 17.04 -3.93 -5.46
N PRO A 278 17.93 -4.94 -5.32
CA PRO A 278 18.94 -4.98 -4.26
C PRO A 278 20.00 -3.87 -4.43
N TRP A 279 20.25 -3.38 -5.63
CA TRP A 279 21.21 -2.31 -5.94
C TRP A 279 20.84 -0.96 -5.34
N ARG A 280 19.58 -0.71 -4.99
CA ARG A 280 19.13 0.51 -4.32
C ARG A 280 19.83 0.78 -2.99
N ARG A 281 20.35 -0.25 -2.31
CA ARG A 281 21.03 -0.10 -1.01
C ARG A 281 22.44 0.49 -1.12
N HIS A 282 22.95 0.64 -2.33
CA HIS A 282 24.32 1.09 -2.61
C HIS A 282 24.36 2.41 -3.38
N ALA A 283 23.21 2.97 -3.73
CA ALA A 283 23.04 4.30 -4.30
C ALA A 283 22.56 5.27 -3.20
#